data_a9ae90e24cf90dff2f9ae9c70ce20cef
#
_entry.id   a9ae90e24cf90dff2f9ae9c70ce20cef
#
_cell.length_a   1.000
_cell.length_b   1.000
_cell.length_c   1.000
_cell.angle_alpha   90.00
_cell.angle_beta   90.00
_cell.angle_gamma   90.00
#
_symmetry.space_group_name_H-M   'P 1'
#
loop_
_entity.id
_entity.type
_entity.pdbx_description
1 polymer ?
#
loop_
_entity_poly.entity_id
_entity_poly.type
_entity_poly.pdbx_seq_one_letter_code
_entity_poly.pdbx_strand_id
1 'polypeptide(L)'
;MSDITRQSTINPSQDLMELIENLDKDTSKWIVEATGQNELRNLEFKYVRGSLFRENVTISALDYAGEHLTRLPDALDGDQDEGGEQLAKIATEVQAANTLILLIDAERYINNDGLHLAEYFAILDSVKNQDVILVATKSDIFADMFWEEYEQAPQDAFEEFRKYVESQLTNSEQFESLLRQTPTSEVHPVYYETEFNENGERIPYRDDTGSVVTVGFKQLLSKLGR
;
A
#
# COMPACT_ATOMS: atom_id res chain seq x y z
N MET A 1 -4.13 -2.76 -12.27
CA MET A 1 -3.97 -1.31 -12.12
C MET A 1 -4.42 -0.54 -13.34
N SER A 2 -4.11 -1.00 -14.57
CA SER A 2 -4.45 -0.34 -15.83
C SER A 2 -5.94 -0.04 -16.02
N ASP A 3 -6.83 -0.98 -15.71
CA ASP A 3 -8.26 -0.79 -15.95
C ASP A 3 -8.93 0.19 -14.98
N ILE A 4 -8.51 0.19 -13.71
CA ILE A 4 -9.08 1.10 -12.72
C ILE A 4 -8.55 2.52 -12.95
N THR A 5 -7.26 2.67 -13.23
CA THR A 5 -6.66 3.99 -13.46
C THR A 5 -7.10 4.60 -14.78
N ARG A 6 -7.15 3.86 -15.88
CA ARG A 6 -7.52 4.40 -17.20
C ARG A 6 -9.01 4.64 -17.42
N GLN A 7 -9.86 3.77 -16.87
CA GLN A 7 -11.32 3.89 -17.10
C GLN A 7 -12.05 4.64 -15.99
N SER A 8 -11.49 4.69 -14.78
CA SER A 8 -12.15 5.27 -13.60
C SER A 8 -11.50 6.55 -13.10
N THR A 9 -10.29 6.87 -13.56
CA THR A 9 -9.55 8.02 -13.08
C THR A 9 -9.97 9.29 -13.80
N ILE A 10 -10.36 10.29 -13.03
CA ILE A 10 -10.71 11.62 -13.52
C ILE A 10 -9.62 12.58 -13.04
N ASN A 11 -8.88 13.19 -13.96
CA ASN A 11 -7.82 14.15 -13.68
C ASN A 11 -6.74 13.63 -12.69
N PRO A 12 -5.93 12.62 -13.06
CA PRO A 12 -4.81 12.19 -12.23
C PRO A 12 -3.77 13.32 -12.10
N SER A 13 -3.04 13.34 -10.99
CA SER A 13 -1.91 14.26 -10.84
C SER A 13 -0.81 13.96 -11.86
N GLN A 14 0.07 14.95 -12.11
CA GLN A 14 1.19 14.79 -13.05
C GLN A 14 2.10 13.64 -12.60
N ASP A 15 2.41 13.54 -11.30
CA ASP A 15 3.25 12.50 -10.72
C ASP A 15 2.65 11.09 -10.94
N LEU A 16 1.31 10.98 -10.77
CA LEU A 16 0.61 9.71 -11.04
C LEU A 16 0.62 9.36 -12.53
N MET A 17 0.49 10.34 -13.43
CA MET A 17 0.55 10.10 -14.87
C MET A 17 1.94 9.61 -15.28
N GLU A 18 3.00 10.22 -14.74
CA GLU A 18 4.37 9.78 -14.99
C GLU A 18 4.62 8.36 -14.47
N LEU A 19 4.12 8.03 -13.29
CA LEU A 19 4.18 6.68 -12.73
C LEU A 19 3.47 5.67 -13.63
N ILE A 20 2.26 5.99 -14.12
CA ILE A 20 1.49 5.13 -15.03
C ILE A 20 2.22 4.95 -16.36
N GLU A 21 2.77 6.02 -16.93
CA GLU A 21 3.54 5.96 -18.18
C GLU A 21 4.80 5.09 -18.03
N ASN A 22 5.45 5.16 -16.88
CA ASN A 22 6.62 4.33 -16.61
C ASN A 22 6.26 2.84 -16.43
N LEU A 23 5.07 2.55 -15.89
CA LEU A 23 4.54 1.18 -15.78
C LEU A 23 4.05 0.60 -17.12
N ASP A 24 3.58 1.46 -18.03
CA ASP A 24 3.09 1.06 -19.36
C ASP A 24 4.17 0.94 -20.42
N LYS A 25 5.33 1.55 -20.21
CA LYS A 25 6.46 1.33 -21.12
C LYS A 25 6.82 -0.15 -21.03
N ASP A 26 6.90 -0.77 -22.21
CA ASP A 26 7.39 -2.14 -22.40
C ASP A 26 8.90 -2.17 -22.10
N THR A 27 9.20 -1.92 -20.84
CA THR A 27 10.57 -1.91 -20.35
C THR A 27 10.80 -3.22 -19.63
N SER A 28 11.80 -3.94 -20.06
CA SER A 28 12.37 -5.11 -19.39
C SER A 28 12.88 -4.78 -17.96
N LYS A 29 12.67 -3.56 -17.49
CA LYS A 29 13.10 -3.09 -16.17
C LYS A 29 11.95 -2.39 -15.48
N TRP A 30 11.51 -2.98 -14.40
CA TRP A 30 10.62 -2.31 -13.48
C TRP A 30 11.43 -1.42 -12.55
N ILE A 31 11.63 -0.17 -12.96
CA ILE A 31 12.36 0.79 -12.14
C ILE A 31 11.38 1.93 -11.80
N VAL A 32 10.74 1.81 -10.66
CA VAL A 32 10.32 3.01 -9.92
C VAL A 32 11.54 3.38 -9.07
N GLU A 33 12.19 4.47 -9.42
CA GLU A 33 13.29 4.99 -8.60
C GLU A 33 12.77 5.31 -7.20
N ALA A 34 13.58 4.98 -6.19
CA ALA A 34 13.25 5.34 -4.82
C ALA A 34 13.08 6.86 -4.69
N THR A 35 12.07 7.28 -3.95
CA THR A 35 11.82 8.70 -3.67
C THR A 35 13.00 9.29 -2.89
N GLY A 36 13.61 10.34 -3.43
CA GLY A 36 14.77 10.99 -2.80
C GLY A 36 14.39 11.69 -1.49
N GLN A 37 15.36 11.88 -0.58
CA GLN A 37 15.14 12.51 0.73
C GLN A 37 14.46 13.88 0.68
N ASN A 38 14.68 14.62 -0.41
CA ASN A 38 14.12 15.94 -0.62
C ASN A 38 12.95 15.94 -1.61
N GLU A 39 12.40 14.78 -1.93
CA GLU A 39 11.35 14.62 -2.91
C GLU A 39 10.04 14.25 -2.22
N LEU A 40 8.99 14.98 -2.56
CA LEU A 40 7.60 14.66 -2.17
C LEU A 40 6.78 14.58 -3.45
N ARG A 41 6.21 13.41 -3.71
CA ARG A 41 5.30 13.21 -4.84
C ARG A 41 3.86 13.19 -4.35
N ASN A 42 3.01 14.01 -4.93
CA ASN A 42 1.59 13.99 -4.64
C ASN A 42 0.86 13.18 -5.70
N LEU A 43 0.40 11.99 -5.33
CA LEU A 43 -0.35 11.09 -6.18
C LEU A 43 -1.84 11.30 -5.94
N GLU A 44 -2.51 12.06 -6.80
CA GLU A 44 -3.95 12.29 -6.70
C GLU A 44 -4.68 11.64 -7.86
N PHE A 45 -5.75 10.93 -7.56
CA PHE A 45 -6.70 10.44 -8.56
C PHE A 45 -8.12 10.41 -8.01
N LYS A 46 -9.07 10.50 -8.95
CA LYS A 46 -10.50 10.43 -8.65
C LYS A 46 -11.11 9.23 -9.34
N TYR A 47 -12.00 8.53 -8.66
CA TYR A 47 -12.77 7.47 -9.27
C TYR A 47 -14.24 7.55 -8.86
N VAL A 48 -15.10 6.93 -9.67
CA VAL A 48 -16.52 6.89 -9.40
C VAL A 48 -16.87 5.56 -8.76
N ARG A 49 -17.44 5.61 -7.55
CA ARG A 49 -17.93 4.44 -6.83
C ARG A 49 -19.44 4.32 -6.96
N GLY A 50 -19.92 3.06 -7.03
CA GLY A 50 -21.35 2.73 -7.06
C GLY A 50 -21.98 2.75 -8.47
N SER A 51 -22.96 1.88 -8.68
CA SER A 51 -23.67 1.73 -9.94
C SER A 51 -24.97 2.55 -10.00
N LEU A 52 -25.71 2.63 -8.90
CA LEU A 52 -26.99 3.34 -8.77
C LEU A 52 -26.82 4.75 -8.18
N PHE A 53 -25.96 4.88 -7.15
CA PHE A 53 -25.59 6.17 -6.59
C PHE A 53 -24.09 6.35 -6.84
N ARG A 54 -23.79 7.19 -7.83
CA ARG A 54 -22.41 7.50 -8.22
C ARG A 54 -21.82 8.50 -7.25
N GLU A 55 -20.79 8.09 -6.54
CA GLU A 55 -20.03 8.95 -5.65
C GLU A 55 -18.63 9.17 -6.22
N ASN A 56 -18.19 10.42 -6.27
CA ASN A 56 -16.84 10.76 -6.64
C ASN A 56 -15.95 10.63 -5.41
N VAL A 57 -15.02 9.69 -5.45
CA VAL A 57 -14.00 9.51 -4.40
C VAL A 57 -12.69 10.08 -4.91
N THR A 58 -12.07 10.94 -4.11
CA THR A 58 -10.72 11.44 -4.36
C THR A 58 -9.77 10.70 -3.44
N ILE A 59 -8.73 10.12 -4.02
CA ILE A 59 -7.59 9.59 -3.27
C ILE A 59 -6.43 10.52 -3.50
N SER A 60 -5.86 11.03 -2.43
CA SER A 60 -4.61 11.76 -2.40
C SER A 60 -3.64 10.97 -1.55
N ALA A 61 -2.53 10.57 -2.13
CA ALA A 61 -1.47 9.87 -1.44
C ALA A 61 -0.17 10.66 -1.58
N LEU A 62 0.56 10.78 -0.50
CA LEU A 62 1.86 11.41 -0.48
C LEU A 62 2.93 10.33 -0.47
N ASP A 63 3.75 10.29 -1.53
CA ASP A 63 4.93 9.45 -1.59
C ASP A 63 6.14 10.25 -1.10
N TYR A 64 6.86 9.70 -0.12
CA TYR A 64 8.00 10.32 0.53
C TYR A 64 9.08 9.30 0.88
N ALA A 65 10.29 9.78 1.09
CA ALA A 65 11.41 8.93 1.47
C ALA A 65 11.19 8.25 2.82
N GLY A 66 11.46 6.95 2.89
CA GLY A 66 11.24 6.13 4.09
C GLY A 66 11.97 6.63 5.34
N GLU A 67 13.06 7.41 5.19
CA GLU A 67 13.78 8.01 6.29
C GLU A 67 12.95 9.04 7.09
N HIS A 68 11.93 9.60 6.47
CA HIS A 68 11.00 10.49 7.19
C HIS A 68 10.11 9.75 8.19
N LEU A 69 9.90 8.44 7.99
CA LEU A 69 9.03 7.65 8.85
C LEU A 69 9.51 7.63 10.31
N THR A 70 10.83 7.54 10.53
CA THR A 70 11.42 7.52 11.89
C THR A 70 11.26 8.82 12.66
N ARG A 71 11.08 9.94 11.96
CA ARG A 71 10.96 11.29 12.53
C ARG A 71 9.53 11.82 12.52
N LEU A 72 8.64 11.12 11.82
CA LEU A 72 7.23 11.54 11.69
C LEU A 72 6.48 11.59 13.03
N PRO A 73 6.68 10.65 13.98
CA PRO A 73 6.04 10.74 15.29
C PRO A 73 6.34 12.04 16.03
N ASP A 74 7.61 12.47 16.07
CA ASP A 74 8.02 13.71 16.75
C ASP A 74 7.36 14.94 16.10
N ALA A 75 7.29 14.94 14.76
CA ALA A 75 6.63 16.01 14.02
C ALA A 75 5.10 16.03 14.25
N LEU A 76 4.46 14.89 14.44
CA LEU A 76 3.03 14.79 14.77
C LEU A 76 2.74 15.31 16.19
N ASP A 77 3.66 15.14 17.12
CA ASP A 77 3.58 15.65 18.50
C ASP A 77 3.92 17.15 18.61
N GLY A 78 4.30 17.78 17.50
CA GLY A 78 4.54 19.23 17.42
C GLY A 78 5.98 19.66 17.65
N ASP A 79 6.92 18.73 17.69
CA ASP A 79 8.35 19.03 17.76
C ASP A 79 8.88 19.35 16.35
N GLN A 80 8.88 20.65 16.03
CA GLN A 80 9.20 21.15 14.67
C GLN A 80 10.70 21.43 14.45
N ASP A 81 11.54 21.35 15.47
CA ASP A 81 12.90 21.88 15.38
C ASP A 81 13.87 21.00 14.54
N GLU A 82 13.55 19.73 14.29
CA GLU A 82 14.49 18.84 13.58
C GLU A 82 14.05 18.37 12.19
N GLY A 83 12.81 18.65 11.76
CA GLY A 83 12.20 17.98 10.60
C GLY A 83 12.28 18.71 9.26
N GLY A 84 12.44 20.00 9.27
CA GLY A 84 12.33 20.82 8.07
C GLY A 84 10.89 20.90 7.51
N GLU A 85 10.73 21.75 6.49
CA GLU A 85 9.43 22.06 5.86
C GLU A 85 8.70 20.82 5.31
N GLN A 86 9.44 19.84 4.82
CA GLN A 86 8.86 18.62 4.24
C GLN A 86 8.22 17.73 5.28
N LEU A 87 8.90 17.48 6.40
CA LEU A 87 8.35 16.64 7.46
C LEU A 87 7.12 17.29 8.10
N ALA A 88 7.12 18.62 8.26
CA ALA A 88 5.96 19.37 8.71
C ALA A 88 4.77 19.23 7.73
N LYS A 89 5.04 19.23 6.42
CA LYS A 89 4.03 18.98 5.40
C LYS A 89 3.47 17.57 5.49
N ILE A 90 4.34 16.55 5.62
CA ILE A 90 3.92 15.15 5.79
C ILE A 90 3.04 15.01 7.05
N ALA A 91 3.46 15.56 8.18
CA ALA A 91 2.69 15.53 9.42
C ALA A 91 1.31 16.19 9.25
N THR A 92 1.25 17.32 8.55
CA THR A 92 -0.01 18.02 8.25
C THR A 92 -0.95 17.15 7.40
N GLU A 93 -0.44 16.53 6.36
CA GLU A 93 -1.23 15.65 5.48
C GLU A 93 -1.71 14.39 6.24
N VAL A 94 -0.86 13.81 7.08
CA VAL A 94 -1.25 12.67 7.95
C VAL A 94 -2.37 13.07 8.90
N GLN A 95 -2.27 14.23 9.55
CA GLN A 95 -3.32 14.72 10.44
C GLN A 95 -4.64 15.07 9.73
N ALA A 96 -4.56 15.51 8.47
CA ALA A 96 -5.71 15.86 7.65
C ALA A 96 -6.36 14.65 6.96
N ALA A 97 -5.69 13.51 6.90
CA ALA A 97 -6.19 12.33 6.23
C ALA A 97 -7.46 11.78 6.90
N ASN A 98 -8.42 11.31 6.11
CA ASN A 98 -9.58 10.57 6.63
C ASN A 98 -9.22 9.11 6.92
N THR A 99 -8.39 8.53 6.07
CA THR A 99 -7.94 7.14 6.17
C THR A 99 -6.42 7.09 6.03
N LEU A 100 -5.77 6.40 6.93
CA LEU A 100 -4.35 6.08 6.86
C LEU A 100 -4.16 4.64 6.36
N ILE A 101 -3.25 4.45 5.44
CA ILE A 101 -2.83 3.14 5.00
C ILE A 101 -1.41 2.91 5.52
N LEU A 102 -1.25 1.98 6.43
CA LEU A 102 0.06 1.56 6.92
C LEU A 102 0.52 0.34 6.11
N LEU A 103 1.66 0.49 5.42
CA LEU A 103 2.19 -0.53 4.52
C LEU A 103 3.18 -1.44 5.26
N ILE A 104 2.86 -2.71 5.31
CA ILE A 104 3.73 -3.76 5.84
C ILE A 104 4.35 -4.52 4.66
N ASP A 105 5.66 -4.46 4.54
CA ASP A 105 6.39 -5.29 3.58
C ASP A 105 6.47 -6.73 4.11
N ALA A 106 5.68 -7.64 3.56
CA ALA A 106 5.57 -9.02 4.02
C ALA A 106 6.89 -9.79 3.85
N GLU A 107 7.66 -9.49 2.80
CA GLU A 107 8.94 -10.11 2.56
C GLU A 107 9.98 -9.72 3.63
N ARG A 108 10.07 -8.43 3.96
CA ARG A 108 10.96 -7.96 5.04
C ARG A 108 10.54 -8.50 6.39
N TYR A 109 9.23 -8.60 6.63
CA TYR A 109 8.71 -9.15 7.86
C TYR A 109 9.17 -10.60 8.09
N ILE A 110 9.01 -11.47 7.08
CA ILE A 110 9.42 -12.88 7.18
C ILE A 110 10.93 -13.02 7.37
N ASN A 111 11.70 -12.18 6.70
CA ASN A 111 13.16 -12.20 6.76
C ASN A 111 13.72 -11.54 8.04
N ASN A 112 12.89 -11.07 8.96
CA ASN A 112 13.26 -10.28 10.14
C ASN A 112 14.09 -9.04 9.80
N ASP A 113 13.88 -8.45 8.64
CA ASP A 113 14.56 -7.26 8.12
C ASP A 113 13.90 -5.97 8.62
N GLY A 114 13.86 -5.81 9.95
CA GLY A 114 13.45 -4.57 10.62
C GLY A 114 12.21 -3.89 10.03
N LEU A 115 11.03 -4.21 10.53
CA LEU A 115 9.85 -3.39 10.32
C LEU A 115 9.88 -2.19 11.27
N HIS A 116 9.47 -1.04 10.76
CA HIS A 116 9.28 0.18 11.55
C HIS A 116 8.01 0.11 12.40
N LEU A 117 7.81 -0.98 13.16
CA LEU A 117 6.59 -1.16 13.95
C LEU A 117 6.49 -0.14 15.09
N ALA A 118 7.63 0.26 15.67
CA ALA A 118 7.66 1.28 16.71
C ALA A 118 7.13 2.63 16.22
N GLU A 119 7.50 3.01 15.00
CA GLU A 119 7.04 4.23 14.36
C GLU A 119 5.53 4.15 14.04
N TYR A 120 5.04 2.98 13.63
CA TYR A 120 3.61 2.79 13.40
C TYR A 120 2.80 2.90 14.69
N PHE A 121 3.28 2.36 15.81
CA PHE A 121 2.65 2.55 17.12
C PHE A 121 2.57 4.03 17.48
N ALA A 122 3.66 4.76 17.34
CA ALA A 122 3.71 6.18 17.64
C ALA A 122 2.77 7.01 16.73
N ILE A 123 2.69 6.66 15.43
CA ILE A 123 1.73 7.30 14.52
C ILE A 123 0.29 7.01 14.97
N LEU A 124 -0.03 5.75 15.30
CA LEU A 124 -1.38 5.38 15.77
C LEU A 124 -1.77 6.11 17.06
N ASP A 125 -0.83 6.32 17.97
CA ASP A 125 -1.07 7.09 19.20
C ASP A 125 -1.37 8.58 18.92
N SER A 126 -0.79 9.14 17.86
CA SER A 126 -0.95 10.54 17.45
C SER A 126 -2.21 10.78 16.61
N VAL A 127 -2.75 9.74 15.93
CA VAL A 127 -3.92 9.83 15.04
C VAL A 127 -5.12 9.13 15.66
N LYS A 128 -6.01 9.90 16.30
CA LYS A 128 -7.11 9.33 17.09
C LYS A 128 -8.46 9.20 16.36
N ASN A 129 -8.62 9.86 15.22
CA ASN A 129 -9.91 10.01 14.55
C ASN A 129 -9.92 9.50 13.10
N GLN A 130 -8.81 8.98 12.64
CA GLN A 130 -8.68 8.46 11.28
C GLN A 130 -9.03 6.97 11.22
N ASP A 131 -9.59 6.55 10.11
CA ASP A 131 -9.64 5.13 9.80
C ASP A 131 -8.23 4.64 9.45
N VAL A 132 -7.86 3.48 9.97
CA VAL A 132 -6.54 2.90 9.69
C VAL A 132 -6.71 1.54 9.03
N ILE A 133 -6.02 1.33 7.92
CA ILE A 133 -5.98 0.07 7.20
C ILE A 133 -4.54 -0.43 7.17
N LEU A 134 -4.30 -1.64 7.70
CA LEU A 134 -3.03 -2.32 7.54
C LEU A 134 -3.02 -3.06 6.20
N VAL A 135 -2.04 -2.76 5.36
CA VAL A 135 -1.87 -3.37 4.05
C VAL A 135 -0.56 -4.14 4.00
N ALA A 136 -0.65 -5.45 3.83
CA ALA A 136 0.53 -6.29 3.59
C ALA A 136 0.85 -6.28 2.10
N THR A 137 1.94 -5.60 1.74
CA THR A 137 2.48 -5.59 0.38
C THR A 137 3.38 -6.80 0.15
N LYS A 138 3.66 -7.15 -1.10
CA LYS A 138 4.45 -8.33 -1.48
C LYS A 138 3.92 -9.63 -0.85
N SER A 139 2.61 -9.73 -0.71
CA SER A 139 1.95 -10.90 -0.12
C SER A 139 1.99 -12.12 -1.02
N ASP A 140 2.51 -11.99 -2.24
CA ASP A 140 2.82 -13.11 -3.14
C ASP A 140 3.74 -14.16 -2.50
N ILE A 141 4.59 -13.75 -1.57
CA ILE A 141 5.43 -14.68 -0.79
C ILE A 141 4.62 -15.75 -0.04
N PHE A 142 3.35 -15.49 0.24
CA PHE A 142 2.44 -16.44 0.87
C PHE A 142 1.57 -17.22 -0.13
N ALA A 143 1.57 -16.84 -1.41
CA ALA A 143 0.64 -17.40 -2.38
C ALA A 143 0.86 -18.90 -2.65
N ASP A 144 2.13 -19.30 -2.78
CA ASP A 144 2.48 -20.72 -3.00
C ASP A 144 2.13 -21.58 -1.79
N MET A 145 2.44 -21.12 -0.57
CA MET A 145 2.10 -21.84 0.67
C MET A 145 0.58 -21.93 0.86
N PHE A 146 -0.14 -20.88 0.52
CA PHE A 146 -1.60 -20.90 0.54
C PHE A 146 -2.18 -21.91 -0.45
N TRP A 147 -1.64 -21.96 -1.68
CA TRP A 147 -2.04 -22.94 -2.67
C TRP A 147 -1.77 -24.39 -2.19
N GLU A 148 -0.61 -24.64 -1.59
CA GLU A 148 -0.28 -25.97 -1.06
C GLU A 148 -1.23 -26.44 0.04
N GLU A 149 -1.74 -25.51 0.87
CA GLU A 149 -2.62 -25.83 2.00
C GLU A 149 -4.09 -25.91 1.60
N TYR A 150 -4.56 -25.02 0.70
CA TYR A 150 -5.99 -24.86 0.38
C TYR A 150 -6.37 -25.34 -1.03
N GLU A 151 -5.41 -25.62 -1.89
CA GLU A 151 -5.62 -25.98 -3.30
C GLU A 151 -6.45 -24.94 -4.08
N GLN A 152 -6.35 -23.66 -3.69
CA GLN A 152 -7.10 -22.55 -4.26
C GLN A 152 -6.16 -21.38 -4.54
N ALA A 153 -6.39 -20.67 -5.66
CA ALA A 153 -5.64 -19.48 -5.95
C ALA A 153 -6.10 -18.28 -5.08
N PRO A 154 -5.19 -17.42 -4.60
CA PRO A 154 -5.54 -16.27 -3.76
C PRO A 154 -6.62 -15.35 -4.34
N GLN A 155 -6.66 -15.17 -5.67
CA GLN A 155 -7.68 -14.35 -6.33
C GLN A 155 -9.08 -14.96 -6.27
N ASP A 156 -9.19 -16.30 -6.24
CA ASP A 156 -10.45 -17.03 -6.22
C ASP A 156 -11.01 -17.21 -4.80
N ALA A 157 -10.11 -17.22 -3.80
CA ALA A 157 -10.42 -17.39 -2.38
C ALA A 157 -9.81 -16.25 -1.53
N PHE A 158 -10.09 -15.01 -1.92
CA PHE A 158 -9.39 -13.84 -1.34
C PHE A 158 -9.58 -13.70 0.18
N GLU A 159 -10.76 -13.96 0.72
CA GLU A 159 -11.01 -13.84 2.16
C GLU A 159 -10.28 -14.91 2.98
N GLU A 160 -10.16 -16.12 2.45
CA GLU A 160 -9.36 -17.19 3.03
C GLU A 160 -7.88 -16.85 2.98
N PHE A 161 -7.42 -16.35 1.83
CA PHE A 161 -6.05 -15.87 1.68
C PHE A 161 -5.72 -14.71 2.61
N ARG A 162 -6.62 -13.76 2.78
CA ARG A 162 -6.48 -12.66 3.73
C ARG A 162 -6.25 -13.15 5.16
N LYS A 163 -7.10 -14.09 5.62
CA LYS A 163 -6.97 -14.70 6.95
C LYS A 163 -5.69 -15.49 7.11
N TYR A 164 -5.27 -16.16 6.05
CA TYR A 164 -4.01 -16.90 6.03
C TYR A 164 -2.83 -15.95 6.21
N VAL A 165 -2.74 -14.89 5.41
CA VAL A 165 -1.67 -13.86 5.54
C VAL A 165 -1.69 -13.24 6.94
N GLU A 166 -2.86 -12.88 7.46
CA GLU A 166 -3.01 -12.35 8.81
C GLU A 166 -2.47 -13.32 9.85
N SER A 167 -2.77 -14.61 9.75
CA SER A 167 -2.27 -15.64 10.67
C SER A 167 -0.76 -15.77 10.63
N GLN A 168 -0.14 -15.66 9.44
CA GLN A 168 1.31 -15.70 9.30
C GLN A 168 2.00 -14.48 9.94
N LEU A 169 1.41 -13.30 9.78
CA LEU A 169 1.96 -12.07 10.35
C LEU A 169 1.75 -11.99 11.87
N THR A 170 0.65 -12.50 12.40
CA THR A 170 0.34 -12.48 13.86
C THR A 170 1.11 -13.51 14.66
N ASN A 171 2.01 -14.29 14.05
CA ASN A 171 2.98 -15.10 14.79
C ASN A 171 3.94 -14.25 15.66
N SER A 172 4.04 -12.94 15.39
CA SER A 172 4.77 -11.98 16.23
C SER A 172 3.82 -11.26 17.18
N GLU A 173 4.13 -11.26 18.50
CA GLU A 173 3.37 -10.52 19.51
C GLU A 173 3.30 -9.02 19.22
N GLN A 174 4.36 -8.45 18.65
CA GLN A 174 4.41 -7.04 18.29
C GLN A 174 3.41 -6.74 17.16
N PHE A 175 3.36 -7.57 16.14
CA PHE A 175 2.43 -7.39 15.04
C PHE A 175 0.97 -7.59 15.50
N GLU A 176 0.72 -8.61 16.31
CA GLU A 176 -0.61 -8.84 16.90
C GLU A 176 -1.05 -7.63 17.73
N SER A 177 -0.13 -7.01 18.49
CA SER A 177 -0.40 -5.81 19.25
C SER A 177 -0.73 -4.61 18.35
N LEU A 178 0.01 -4.43 17.25
CA LEU A 178 -0.28 -3.40 16.24
C LEU A 178 -1.68 -3.60 15.64
N LEU A 179 -1.98 -4.82 15.22
CA LEU A 179 -3.27 -5.16 14.63
C LEU A 179 -4.45 -4.84 15.57
N ARG A 180 -4.30 -5.11 16.87
CA ARG A 180 -5.33 -4.80 17.87
C ARG A 180 -5.58 -3.30 18.08
N GLN A 181 -4.62 -2.45 17.73
CA GLN A 181 -4.77 -0.99 17.82
C GLN A 181 -5.46 -0.39 16.59
N THR A 182 -5.60 -1.16 15.51
CA THR A 182 -6.33 -0.68 14.32
C THR A 182 -7.83 -0.92 14.46
N PRO A 183 -8.67 0.01 13.97
CA PRO A 183 -10.13 -0.09 14.14
C PRO A 183 -10.74 -1.37 13.56
N THR A 184 -10.21 -1.86 12.46
CA THR A 184 -10.73 -3.06 11.79
C THR A 184 -10.13 -4.35 12.32
N SER A 185 -8.98 -4.30 13.00
CA SER A 185 -8.20 -5.47 13.41
C SER A 185 -7.99 -6.48 12.27
N GLU A 186 -7.81 -5.99 11.05
CA GLU A 186 -7.66 -6.79 9.84
C GLU A 186 -6.42 -6.37 9.06
N VAL A 187 -5.73 -7.34 8.45
CA VAL A 187 -4.68 -7.10 7.45
C VAL A 187 -5.25 -7.27 6.06
N HIS A 188 -4.89 -6.37 5.15
CA HIS A 188 -5.32 -6.44 3.76
C HIS A 188 -4.14 -6.78 2.85
N PRO A 189 -4.02 -8.03 2.37
CA PRO A 189 -2.93 -8.42 1.48
C PRO A 189 -3.10 -7.82 0.10
N VAL A 190 -2.00 -7.34 -0.48
CA VAL A 190 -1.95 -6.89 -1.87
C VAL A 190 -0.64 -7.32 -2.51
N TYR A 191 -0.74 -7.75 -3.76
CA TYR A 191 0.42 -8.00 -4.60
C TYR A 191 0.02 -7.94 -6.08
N TYR A 192 1.00 -7.93 -6.96
CA TYR A 192 0.84 -8.22 -8.38
C TYR A 192 1.66 -9.47 -8.70
N GLU A 193 1.10 -10.28 -9.58
CA GLU A 193 1.81 -11.48 -10.04
C GLU A 193 3.06 -11.08 -10.82
N THR A 194 4.08 -11.89 -10.71
CA THR A 194 5.37 -11.64 -11.36
C THR A 194 5.83 -12.87 -12.11
N GLU A 195 6.63 -12.64 -13.16
CA GLU A 195 7.32 -13.67 -13.93
C GLU A 195 8.78 -13.28 -14.14
N PHE A 196 9.60 -14.20 -14.62
CA PHE A 196 10.97 -13.92 -14.98
C PHE A 196 11.07 -13.70 -16.48
N ASN A 197 11.69 -12.59 -16.89
CA ASN A 197 11.99 -12.33 -18.29
C ASN A 197 13.17 -13.20 -18.77
N GLU A 198 13.52 -13.09 -20.07
CA GLU A 198 14.62 -13.84 -20.71
C GLU A 198 15.99 -13.55 -20.06
N ASN A 199 16.15 -12.42 -19.36
CA ASN A 199 17.36 -12.05 -18.66
C ASN A 199 17.39 -12.55 -17.21
N GLY A 200 16.34 -13.24 -16.74
CA GLY A 200 16.18 -13.67 -15.35
C GLY A 200 15.79 -12.56 -14.39
N GLU A 201 15.30 -11.43 -14.90
CA GLU A 201 14.79 -10.32 -14.07
C GLU A 201 13.31 -10.54 -13.77
N ARG A 202 12.91 -10.25 -12.54
CA ARG A 202 11.51 -10.35 -12.10
C ARG A 202 10.72 -9.16 -12.63
N ILE A 203 9.70 -9.43 -13.42
CA ILE A 203 8.81 -8.43 -14.03
C ILE A 203 7.35 -8.71 -13.68
N PRO A 204 6.44 -7.71 -13.75
CA PRO A 204 5.02 -7.96 -13.58
C PRO A 204 4.45 -8.90 -14.64
N TYR A 205 3.74 -9.93 -14.19
CA TYR A 205 2.99 -10.79 -15.10
C TYR A 205 1.81 -10.02 -15.71
N ARG A 206 1.64 -10.18 -17.02
CA ARG A 206 0.52 -9.58 -17.76
C ARG A 206 -0.33 -10.70 -18.38
N ASP A 207 -1.64 -10.55 -18.22
CA ASP A 207 -2.60 -11.46 -18.84
C ASP A 207 -2.66 -11.28 -20.39
N ASP A 208 -3.49 -12.09 -21.03
CA ASP A 208 -3.70 -12.07 -22.50
C ASP A 208 -4.22 -10.72 -23.02
N THR A 209 -4.72 -9.84 -22.15
CA THR A 209 -5.14 -8.47 -22.49
C THR A 209 -4.02 -7.44 -22.35
N GLY A 210 -2.85 -7.86 -21.86
CA GLY A 210 -1.71 -7.01 -21.52
C GLY A 210 -1.84 -6.29 -20.17
N SER A 211 -2.87 -6.63 -19.38
CA SER A 211 -3.09 -6.03 -18.05
C SER A 211 -2.24 -6.73 -17.00
N VAL A 212 -1.65 -5.94 -16.08
CA VAL A 212 -0.94 -6.51 -14.93
C VAL A 212 -1.93 -7.23 -14.02
N VAL A 213 -1.67 -8.49 -13.71
CA VAL A 213 -2.51 -9.28 -12.80
C VAL A 213 -2.23 -8.85 -11.37
N THR A 214 -3.28 -8.46 -10.66
CA THR A 214 -3.20 -7.93 -9.30
C THR A 214 -4.16 -8.63 -8.37
N VAL A 215 -3.74 -8.87 -7.12
CA VAL A 215 -4.55 -9.46 -6.06
C VAL A 215 -4.72 -8.47 -4.92
N GLY A 216 -5.94 -8.34 -4.39
CA GLY A 216 -6.26 -7.52 -3.23
C GLY A 216 -6.54 -6.05 -3.51
N PHE A 217 -6.02 -5.46 -4.59
CA PHE A 217 -6.18 -4.02 -4.86
C PHE A 217 -7.64 -3.59 -5.07
N LYS A 218 -8.44 -4.39 -5.75
CA LYS A 218 -9.87 -4.11 -5.95
C LYS A 218 -10.63 -4.09 -4.63
N GLN A 219 -10.32 -5.05 -3.76
CA GLN A 219 -10.90 -5.16 -2.43
C GLN A 219 -10.46 -4.00 -1.54
N LEU A 220 -9.16 -3.62 -1.59
CA LEU A 220 -8.65 -2.45 -0.87
C LEU A 220 -9.38 -1.17 -1.29
N LEU A 221 -9.50 -0.90 -2.58
CA LEU A 221 -10.24 0.26 -3.09
C LEU A 221 -11.70 0.31 -2.64
N SER A 222 -12.33 -0.86 -2.43
CA SER A 222 -13.71 -0.92 -1.91
C SER A 222 -13.82 -0.52 -0.43
N LYS A 223 -12.71 -0.55 0.32
CA LYS A 223 -12.65 -0.12 1.73
C LYS A 223 -12.38 1.37 1.88
N LEU A 224 -11.73 1.98 0.88
CA LEU A 224 -11.42 3.41 0.91
C LEU A 224 -12.67 4.25 0.68
N GLY A 225 -12.84 5.32 1.47
CA GLY A 225 -13.96 6.26 1.34
C GLY A 225 -15.30 5.73 1.90
N ARG A 226 -15.26 4.88 2.91
CA ARG A 226 -16.45 4.52 3.70
C ARG A 226 -16.76 5.56 4.75
#